data_c94bb3847ca10785d657ded09f404daf
#
_entry.id   c94bb3847ca10785d657ded09f404daf
#
_cell.length_a   1.000
_cell.length_b   1.000
_cell.length_c   1.000
_cell.angle_alpha   90.00
_cell.angle_beta   90.00
_cell.angle_gamma   90.00
#
_symmetry.space_group_name_H-M   'P 1'
#
loop_
_entity.id
_entity.type
_entity.pdbx_description
1 polymer ?
#
loop_
_entity_poly.entity_id
_entity_poly.type
_entity_poly.pdbx_seq_one_letter_code
_entity_poly.pdbx_strand_id
1 'polypeptide(L)'
;MNQTVNYIKELTAIASPTGFTREISDYLVRTLKELGYQPVRTAKGGVNVTIKGQNDEQHRYVTAHVDTLGAIVRAVKSDGRLKLDRIGGFPWNMIEGENCTVHVASTGKTVSGTI
;
A
#
# COMPACT_ATOMS: atom_id res chain seq x y z
N MET A 1 3.80 13.55 20.38
CA MET A 1 4.47 12.67 19.41
C MET A 1 4.50 13.41 18.09
N ASN A 2 5.57 13.34 17.29
CA ASN A 2 5.67 14.08 16.03
C ASN A 2 4.63 13.53 15.05
N GLN A 3 3.81 14.39 14.45
CA GLN A 3 2.74 14.01 13.51
C GLN A 3 3.26 13.18 12.33
N THR A 4 4.46 13.50 11.84
CA THR A 4 5.14 12.72 10.79
C THR A 4 5.35 11.26 11.20
N VAL A 5 5.76 11.01 12.44
CA VAL A 5 5.94 9.64 12.95
C VAL A 5 4.62 8.88 13.02
N ASN A 6 3.52 9.57 13.36
CA ASN A 6 2.20 8.95 13.38
C ASN A 6 1.77 8.55 11.95
N TYR A 7 1.92 9.44 10.97
CA TYR A 7 1.61 9.10 9.58
C TYR A 7 2.45 7.93 9.05
N ILE A 8 3.75 7.88 9.39
CA ILE A 8 4.59 6.73 9.00
C ILE A 8 4.02 5.44 9.58
N LYS A 9 3.68 5.42 10.88
CA LYS A 9 3.11 4.25 11.54
C LYS A 9 1.78 3.81 10.92
N GLU A 10 0.90 4.76 10.64
CA GLU A 10 -0.41 4.49 10.05
C GLU A 10 -0.28 3.97 8.61
N LEU A 11 0.55 4.60 7.78
CA LEU A 11 0.79 4.18 6.40
C LEU A 11 1.43 2.80 6.31
N THR A 12 2.41 2.51 7.19
CA THR A 12 3.09 1.21 7.18
C THR A 12 2.26 0.08 7.79
N ALA A 13 1.21 0.40 8.55
CA ALA A 13 0.27 -0.58 9.09
C ALA A 13 -0.78 -1.05 8.07
N ILE A 14 -0.96 -0.32 6.96
CA ILE A 14 -1.90 -0.68 5.91
C ILE A 14 -1.19 -1.54 4.86
N ALA A 15 -1.64 -2.78 4.67
CA ALA A 15 -1.12 -3.64 3.62
C ALA A 15 -1.41 -3.05 2.24
N SER A 16 -0.35 -2.77 1.47
CA SER A 16 -0.47 -2.10 0.17
C SER A 16 0.50 -2.61 -0.90
N PRO A 17 0.71 -3.92 -1.05
CA PRO A 17 1.52 -4.41 -2.17
C PRO A 17 0.86 -4.03 -3.50
N THR A 18 1.66 -3.87 -4.55
CA THR A 18 1.17 -3.49 -5.89
C THR A 18 -0.01 -4.38 -6.31
N GLY A 19 -1.10 -3.76 -6.74
CA GLY A 19 -2.38 -4.43 -7.05
C GLY A 19 -3.34 -4.57 -5.87
N PHE A 20 -2.89 -4.38 -4.63
CA PHE A 20 -3.72 -4.40 -3.42
C PHE A 20 -3.66 -3.04 -2.69
N THR A 21 -3.94 -1.95 -3.41
CA THR A 21 -3.69 -0.57 -2.95
C THR A 21 -4.95 0.23 -2.64
N ARG A 22 -6.12 -0.42 -2.64
CA ARG A 22 -7.40 0.29 -2.46
C ARG A 22 -7.50 0.94 -1.08
N GLU A 23 -7.18 0.19 -0.03
CA GLU A 23 -7.30 0.65 1.35
C GLU A 23 -6.36 1.82 1.65
N ILE A 24 -5.08 1.73 1.21
CA ILE A 24 -4.13 2.82 1.38
C ILE A 24 -4.55 4.07 0.61
N SER A 25 -5.12 3.92 -0.60
CA SER A 25 -5.63 5.05 -1.38
C SER A 25 -6.86 5.68 -0.71
N ASP A 26 -7.75 4.88 -0.10
CA ASP A 26 -8.90 5.38 0.66
C ASP A 26 -8.44 6.14 1.91
N TYR A 27 -7.44 5.61 2.62
CA TYR A 27 -6.80 6.29 3.75
C TYR A 27 -6.24 7.65 3.34
N LEU A 28 -5.45 7.72 2.25
CA LEU A 28 -4.87 8.96 1.75
C LEU A 28 -5.93 9.99 1.38
N VAL A 29 -6.98 9.58 0.66
CA VAL A 29 -8.08 10.48 0.29
C VAL A 29 -8.77 11.05 1.52
N ARG A 30 -9.05 10.23 2.52
CA ARG A 30 -9.67 10.67 3.77
C ARG A 30 -8.78 11.66 4.52
N THR A 31 -7.53 11.27 4.79
CA THR A 31 -6.58 12.09 5.56
C THR A 31 -6.30 13.43 4.89
N LEU A 32 -6.12 13.44 3.57
CA LEU A 32 -5.91 14.69 2.83
C LEU A 32 -7.14 15.61 2.87
N LYS A 33 -8.36 15.05 2.85
CA LYS A 33 -9.59 15.84 3.06
C LYS A 33 -9.68 16.45 4.45
N GLU A 34 -9.34 15.67 5.47
CA GLU A 34 -9.29 16.12 6.88
C GLU A 34 -8.27 17.27 7.06
N LEU A 35 -7.19 17.25 6.29
CA LEU A 35 -6.21 18.35 6.22
C LEU A 35 -6.67 19.57 5.39
N GLY A 36 -7.88 19.52 4.83
CA GLY A 36 -8.46 20.65 4.05
C GLY A 36 -8.11 20.64 2.56
N TYR A 37 -7.46 19.59 2.05
CA TYR A 37 -7.14 19.49 0.63
C TYR A 37 -8.29 18.87 -0.19
N GLN A 38 -8.16 18.95 -1.51
CA GLN A 38 -9.11 18.37 -2.49
C GLN A 38 -8.39 17.23 -3.25
N PRO A 39 -8.25 16.02 -2.67
CA PRO A 39 -7.58 14.92 -3.34
C PRO A 39 -8.41 14.36 -4.49
N VAL A 40 -7.72 14.04 -5.59
CA VAL A 40 -8.28 13.37 -6.76
C VAL A 40 -7.63 12.01 -6.92
N ARG A 41 -8.44 10.94 -7.01
CA ARG A 41 -7.95 9.61 -7.32
C ARG A 41 -7.80 9.45 -8.82
N THR A 42 -6.64 8.96 -9.26
CA THR A 42 -6.40 8.61 -10.65
C THR A 42 -7.05 7.26 -11.01
N ALA A 43 -7.21 6.98 -12.30
CA ALA A 43 -7.71 5.69 -12.78
C ALA A 43 -6.84 4.50 -12.34
N LYS A 44 -5.55 4.71 -12.09
CA LYS A 44 -4.61 3.69 -11.60
C LYS A 44 -4.52 3.60 -10.07
N GLY A 45 -5.37 4.35 -9.35
CA GLY A 45 -5.42 4.31 -7.88
C GLY A 45 -4.45 5.26 -7.16
N GLY A 46 -3.63 6.02 -7.88
CA GLY A 46 -2.81 7.08 -7.29
C GLY A 46 -3.69 8.22 -6.75
N VAL A 47 -3.18 8.98 -5.81
CA VAL A 47 -3.89 10.12 -5.22
C VAL A 47 -3.09 11.40 -5.47
N ASN A 48 -3.71 12.37 -6.11
CA ASN A 48 -3.13 13.68 -6.42
C ASN A 48 -3.80 14.77 -5.63
N VAL A 49 -3.03 15.77 -5.22
CA VAL A 49 -3.51 17.02 -4.65
C VAL A 49 -2.85 18.16 -5.40
N THR A 50 -3.65 19.14 -5.83
CA THR A 50 -3.14 20.38 -6.39
C THR A 50 -3.22 21.47 -5.32
N ILE A 51 -2.09 22.07 -5.01
CA ILE A 51 -1.99 23.21 -4.09
C ILE A 51 -1.75 24.45 -4.95
N LYS A 52 -2.64 25.44 -4.84
CA LYS A 52 -2.51 26.69 -5.57
C LYS A 52 -1.26 27.43 -5.10
N GLY A 53 -0.39 27.79 -6.04
CA GLY A 53 0.81 28.59 -5.81
C GLY A 53 0.63 30.07 -6.14
N GLN A 54 1.74 30.80 -6.19
CA GLN A 54 1.78 32.19 -6.62
C GLN A 54 1.76 32.34 -8.14
N ASN A 55 2.15 31.30 -8.88
CA ASN A 55 2.22 31.28 -10.34
C ASN A 55 1.60 29.97 -10.84
N ASP A 56 0.55 30.07 -11.62
CA ASP A 56 -0.18 28.92 -12.17
C ASP A 56 0.40 28.45 -13.53
N GLU A 57 1.40 29.14 -14.08
CA GLU A 57 2.05 28.75 -15.34
C GLU A 57 3.22 27.76 -15.12
N GLN A 58 3.77 27.71 -13.91
CA GLN A 58 4.89 26.84 -13.55
C GLN A 58 4.50 25.88 -12.46
N HIS A 59 4.27 24.63 -12.82
CA HIS A 59 3.93 23.57 -11.88
C HIS A 59 5.19 22.88 -11.35
N ARG A 60 5.19 22.58 -10.05
CA ARG A 60 6.18 21.73 -9.40
C ARG A 60 5.50 20.47 -8.91
N TYR A 61 6.09 19.33 -9.21
CA TYR A 61 5.59 18.03 -8.77
C TYR A 61 6.45 17.50 -7.63
N VAL A 62 5.79 17.08 -6.54
CA VAL A 62 6.37 16.26 -5.49
C VAL A 62 5.69 14.92 -5.54
N THR A 63 6.46 13.87 -5.68
CA THR A 63 5.94 12.49 -5.77
C THR A 63 6.52 11.63 -4.67
N ALA A 64 5.71 10.74 -4.14
CA ALA A 64 6.09 9.70 -3.19
C ALA A 64 5.29 8.45 -3.47
N HIS A 65 5.71 7.31 -2.93
CA HIS A 65 4.96 6.07 -3.01
C HIS A 65 4.62 5.52 -1.63
N VAL A 66 3.55 4.75 -1.55
CA VAL A 66 3.03 4.13 -0.33
C VAL A 66 2.83 2.62 -0.49
N ASP A 67 3.16 2.07 -1.66
CA ASP A 67 3.12 0.64 -1.86
C ASP A 67 4.24 -0.05 -1.07
N THR A 68 3.87 -1.19 -0.47
CA THR A 68 4.76 -2.00 0.33
C THR A 68 5.23 -3.23 -0.44
N LEU A 69 6.28 -3.86 0.04
CA LEU A 69 6.68 -5.20 -0.40
C LEU A 69 5.58 -6.20 -0.07
N GLY A 70 5.50 -7.28 -0.85
CA GLY A 70 4.54 -8.35 -0.63
C GLY A 70 4.77 -9.53 -1.56
N ALA A 71 3.79 -10.41 -1.59
CA ALA A 71 3.78 -11.55 -2.49
C ALA A 71 2.35 -11.86 -2.97
N ILE A 72 2.25 -12.48 -4.13
CA ILE A 72 0.97 -12.99 -4.64
C ILE A 72 0.97 -14.51 -4.61
N VAL A 73 -0.14 -15.10 -4.18
CA VAL A 73 -0.34 -16.54 -4.22
C VAL A 73 -0.53 -16.99 -5.67
N ARG A 74 0.40 -17.80 -6.16
CA ARG A 74 0.36 -18.36 -7.51
C ARG A 74 -0.37 -19.69 -7.57
N ALA A 75 -0.24 -20.50 -6.53
CA ALA A 75 -0.90 -21.79 -6.43
C ALA A 75 -1.02 -22.25 -4.97
N VAL A 76 -2.03 -23.06 -4.70
CA VAL A 76 -2.19 -23.83 -3.47
C VAL A 76 -1.76 -25.27 -3.79
N LYS A 77 -0.78 -25.79 -3.04
CA LYS A 77 -0.29 -27.16 -3.21
C LYS A 77 -1.22 -28.16 -2.53
N SER A 78 -1.10 -29.44 -2.89
CA SER A 78 -1.91 -30.53 -2.31
C SER A 78 -1.70 -30.73 -0.80
N ASP A 79 -0.56 -30.29 -0.29
CA ASP A 79 -0.20 -30.33 1.13
C ASP A 79 -0.64 -29.08 1.91
N GLY A 80 -1.37 -28.17 1.25
CA GLY A 80 -1.87 -26.90 1.82
C GLY A 80 -0.86 -25.75 1.80
N ARG A 81 0.38 -25.97 1.39
CA ARG A 81 1.36 -24.88 1.26
C ARG A 81 1.04 -24.00 0.06
N LEU A 82 1.41 -22.73 0.17
CA LEU A 82 1.23 -21.76 -0.89
C LEU A 82 2.52 -21.60 -1.72
N LYS A 83 2.38 -21.52 -3.03
CA LYS A 83 3.46 -21.08 -3.91
C LYS A 83 3.27 -19.59 -4.15
N LEU A 84 4.32 -18.81 -3.89
CA LEU A 84 4.29 -17.35 -3.94
C LEU A 84 5.19 -16.82 -5.06
N ASP A 85 4.75 -15.71 -5.69
CA ASP A 85 5.60 -14.83 -6.50
C ASP A 85 5.79 -13.52 -5.76
N ARG A 86 6.99 -12.93 -5.83
CA ARG A 86 7.30 -11.66 -5.16
C ARG A 86 6.58 -10.48 -5.81
N ILE A 87 6.17 -9.55 -4.98
CA ILE A 87 5.77 -8.20 -5.39
C ILE A 87 6.78 -7.23 -4.78
N GLY A 88 7.58 -6.60 -5.63
CA GLY A 88 8.70 -5.76 -5.23
C GLY A 88 10.05 -6.47 -5.21
N GLY A 89 11.11 -5.72 -4.90
CA GLY A 89 12.50 -6.19 -4.96
C GLY A 89 13.05 -6.54 -3.57
N PHE A 90 13.03 -7.81 -3.20
CA PHE A 90 13.68 -8.31 -1.98
C PHE A 90 14.14 -9.76 -2.19
N PRO A 91 15.23 -10.21 -1.59
CA PRO A 91 15.63 -11.62 -1.61
C PRO A 91 14.78 -12.45 -0.63
N TRP A 92 14.43 -13.68 -1.02
CA TRP A 92 13.55 -14.56 -0.21
C TRP A 92 14.12 -14.89 1.17
N ASN A 93 15.43 -15.02 1.29
CA ASN A 93 16.09 -15.32 2.56
C ASN A 93 15.94 -14.21 3.64
N MET A 94 15.51 -13.00 3.24
CA MET A 94 15.22 -11.92 4.22
C MET A 94 13.88 -12.10 4.93
N ILE A 95 13.01 -12.93 4.39
CA ILE A 95 11.65 -13.13 4.92
C ILE A 95 11.39 -14.59 5.33
N GLU A 96 12.39 -15.46 5.23
CA GLU A 96 12.30 -16.83 5.66
C GLU A 96 12.05 -16.91 7.17
N GLY A 97 10.98 -17.59 7.56
CA GLY A 97 10.54 -17.70 8.95
C GLY A 97 9.66 -16.53 9.44
N GLU A 98 9.46 -15.48 8.62
CA GLU A 98 8.61 -14.35 9.00
C GLU A 98 7.13 -14.70 8.93
N ASN A 99 6.37 -14.07 9.82
CA ASN A 99 4.91 -14.16 9.80
C ASN A 99 4.35 -13.30 8.66
N CYS A 100 3.34 -13.86 7.98
CA CYS A 100 2.64 -13.14 6.93
C CYS A 100 1.12 -13.20 7.12
N THR A 101 0.43 -12.23 6.53
CA THR A 101 -1.02 -12.22 6.43
C THR A 101 -1.42 -12.46 4.98
N VAL A 102 -2.18 -13.53 4.73
CA VAL A 102 -2.75 -13.84 3.43
C VAL A 102 -4.15 -13.23 3.33
N HIS A 103 -4.35 -12.33 2.38
CA HIS A 103 -5.65 -11.72 2.10
C HIS A 103 -6.39 -12.54 1.04
N VAL A 104 -7.56 -13.06 1.36
CA VAL A 104 -8.39 -13.86 0.46
C VAL A 104 -9.38 -12.94 -0.23
N ALA A 105 -9.07 -12.50 -1.45
CA ALA A 105 -9.85 -11.51 -2.19
C ALA A 105 -11.33 -11.89 -2.40
N SER A 106 -11.63 -13.18 -2.59
CA SER A 106 -12.99 -13.67 -2.84
C SER A 106 -13.91 -13.58 -1.62
N THR A 107 -13.35 -13.58 -0.42
CA THR A 107 -14.12 -13.60 0.84
C THR A 107 -13.89 -12.39 1.73
N GLY A 108 -12.84 -11.59 1.45
CA GLY A 108 -12.38 -10.52 2.31
C GLY A 108 -11.74 -11.00 3.62
N LYS A 109 -11.57 -12.31 3.81
CA LYS A 109 -10.94 -12.89 5.00
C LYS A 109 -9.43 -12.81 4.95
N THR A 110 -8.81 -12.85 6.12
CA THR A 110 -7.36 -12.97 6.28
C THR A 110 -7.02 -14.27 6.98
N VAL A 111 -5.86 -14.82 6.63
CA VAL A 111 -5.28 -16.01 7.27
C VAL A 111 -3.82 -15.72 7.58
N SER A 112 -3.38 -16.01 8.79
CA SER A 112 -1.96 -15.92 9.15
C SER A 112 -1.20 -17.13 8.64
N GLY A 113 0.06 -16.93 8.28
CA GLY A 113 0.97 -17.98 7.85
C GLY A 113 2.41 -17.62 8.18
N THR A 114 3.32 -18.55 7.87
CA THR A 114 4.77 -18.36 7.97
C THR A 114 5.39 -18.66 6.62
N ILE A 115 6.38 -17.89 6.23
CA ILE A 115 7.13 -18.05 4.97
C ILE A 115 8.31 -18.98 5.16
#